data_5e738b1de824bd7a34c347099dae1c0d
#
_entry.id   5e738b1de824bd7a34c347099dae1c0d
#
_cell.length_a   1.000
_cell.length_b   1.000
_cell.length_c   1.000
_cell.angle_alpha   90.00
_cell.angle_beta   90.00
_cell.angle_gamma   90.00
#
_symmetry.space_group_name_H-M   'P 1'
#
loop_
_entity.id
_entity.type
_entity.pdbx_description
1 polymer ?
#
loop_
_entity_poly.entity_id
_entity_poly.type
_entity_poly.pdbx_seq_one_letter_code
_entity_poly.pdbx_strand_id
1 'polypeptide(L)'
;VNSIEALDHPISKMIEVPREKLVEGLDGEGRDILIRLFIENRQELEDALRKAGEDHRPVSLILTEPLCRDLQMRRKLFSDMIREYAGDGVVVIKPHPRDVLNYREIFPEHIVLDGAFPMEILNFVCAQMKMEFERVVTVYTVPSSIHCAGKKLYLGDEFMDRYEEPSLHRDAGSHSEQKLK
;
A
#
# COMPACT_ATOMS: atom_id res chain seq x y z
N VAL A 1 -13.92 -11.15 -3.17
CA VAL A 1 -14.31 -11.53 -1.80
C VAL A 1 -15.07 -12.81 -1.91
N ASN A 2 -14.51 -13.93 -1.42
CA ASN A 2 -15.24 -15.18 -1.37
C ASN A 2 -16.40 -15.00 -0.40
N SER A 3 -17.62 -15.21 -0.89
CA SER A 3 -18.79 -15.29 -0.04
C SER A 3 -18.54 -16.34 1.04
N ILE A 4 -18.58 -15.95 2.29
CA ILE A 4 -18.65 -16.90 3.40
C ILE A 4 -20.00 -17.55 3.24
N GLU A 5 -20.03 -18.85 2.88
CA GLU A 5 -21.26 -19.60 2.91
C GLU A 5 -21.87 -19.46 4.30
N ALA A 6 -23.09 -18.97 4.36
CA ALA A 6 -23.80 -18.83 5.62
C ALA A 6 -23.88 -20.22 6.26
N LEU A 7 -23.29 -20.38 7.43
CA LEU A 7 -23.51 -21.56 8.25
C LEU A 7 -24.99 -21.62 8.54
N ASP A 8 -25.66 -22.61 7.98
CA ASP A 8 -27.09 -22.81 8.09
C ASP A 8 -27.42 -23.29 9.53
N HIS A 9 -27.37 -22.35 10.46
CA HIS A 9 -27.65 -22.61 11.87
C HIS A 9 -28.92 -21.88 12.27
N PRO A 10 -29.98 -22.61 12.66
CA PRO A 10 -31.32 -22.04 12.89
C PRO A 10 -31.39 -20.98 13.98
N ILE A 11 -30.37 -20.84 14.80
CA ILE A 11 -30.29 -19.87 15.93
C ILE A 11 -29.28 -18.76 15.67
N SER A 12 -28.45 -18.86 14.62
CA SER A 12 -27.44 -17.83 14.33
C SER A 12 -28.02 -16.74 13.45
N LYS A 13 -27.94 -15.50 13.92
CA LYS A 13 -28.19 -14.32 13.11
C LYS A 13 -26.86 -13.80 12.61
N MET A 14 -26.59 -13.99 11.33
CA MET A 14 -25.40 -13.43 10.70
C MET A 14 -25.60 -11.93 10.50
N ILE A 15 -24.67 -11.12 11.02
CA ILE A 15 -24.61 -9.69 10.78
C ILE A 15 -23.33 -9.45 9.97
N GLU A 16 -23.51 -9.02 8.73
CA GLU A 16 -22.38 -8.59 7.90
C GLU A 16 -22.02 -7.16 8.28
N VAL A 17 -20.79 -6.99 8.77
CA VAL A 17 -20.24 -5.67 9.08
C VAL A 17 -19.08 -5.42 8.13
N PRO A 18 -19.11 -4.33 7.34
CA PRO A 18 -17.98 -3.94 6.51
C PRO A 18 -16.71 -3.80 7.35
N ARG A 19 -15.57 -4.30 6.83
CA ARG A 19 -14.28 -4.26 7.54
C ARG A 19 -13.89 -2.84 7.94
N GLU A 20 -14.18 -1.87 7.09
CA GLU A 20 -13.95 -0.45 7.33
C GLU A 20 -14.63 0.03 8.63
N LYS A 21 -15.87 -0.36 8.85
CA LYS A 21 -16.60 -0.02 10.08
C LYS A 21 -16.01 -0.68 11.33
N LEU A 22 -15.48 -1.90 11.20
CA LEU A 22 -14.81 -2.56 12.31
C LEU A 22 -13.51 -1.83 12.67
N VAL A 23 -12.76 -1.40 11.67
CA VAL A 23 -11.51 -0.65 11.82
C VAL A 23 -11.76 0.75 12.38
N GLU A 24 -12.78 1.46 11.89
CA GLU A 24 -13.19 2.77 12.41
C GLU A 24 -13.65 2.73 13.86
N GLY A 25 -14.29 1.63 14.27
CA GLY A 25 -14.79 1.41 15.64
C GLY A 25 -13.71 1.16 16.68
N LEU A 26 -12.44 1.01 16.30
CA LEU A 26 -11.34 0.83 17.23
C LEU A 26 -11.06 2.14 17.99
N ASP A 27 -10.92 2.02 19.30
CA ASP A 27 -10.45 3.12 20.14
C ASP A 27 -8.94 3.39 19.94
N GLY A 28 -8.42 4.40 20.64
CA GLY A 28 -7.01 4.79 20.54
C GLY A 28 -6.05 3.68 20.97
N GLU A 29 -6.40 2.91 22.02
CA GLU A 29 -5.59 1.81 22.53
C GLU A 29 -5.56 0.65 21.53
N GLY A 30 -6.70 0.26 20.99
CA GLY A 30 -6.81 -0.79 19.97
C GLY A 30 -6.02 -0.46 18.71
N ARG A 31 -6.06 0.81 18.26
CA ARG A 31 -5.27 1.28 17.11
C ARG A 31 -3.76 1.22 17.39
N ASP A 32 -3.32 1.65 18.56
CA ASP A 32 -1.90 1.62 18.95
C ASP A 32 -1.38 0.19 19.06
N ILE A 33 -2.19 -0.75 19.59
CA ILE A 33 -1.87 -2.17 19.61
C ILE A 33 -1.67 -2.70 18.17
N LEU A 34 -2.56 -2.39 17.25
CA LEU A 34 -2.43 -2.83 15.86
C LEU A 34 -1.18 -2.27 15.19
N ILE A 35 -0.87 -0.99 15.38
CA ILE A 35 0.35 -0.39 14.83
C ILE A 35 1.59 -1.13 15.36
N ARG A 36 1.65 -1.40 16.66
CA ARG A 36 2.78 -2.12 17.28
C ARG A 36 2.92 -3.56 16.80
N LEU A 37 1.81 -4.24 16.56
CA LEU A 37 1.82 -5.63 16.12
C LEU A 37 2.24 -5.80 14.66
N PHE A 38 1.89 -4.85 13.81
CA PHE A 38 2.03 -4.99 12.37
C PHE A 38 3.17 -4.18 11.76
N ILE A 39 3.64 -3.14 12.42
CA ILE A 39 4.76 -2.33 11.93
C ILE A 39 5.96 -2.51 12.84
N GLU A 40 6.79 -3.52 12.53
CA GLU A 40 7.97 -3.85 13.33
C GLU A 40 8.97 -2.70 13.38
N ASN A 41 9.16 -1.99 12.26
CA ASN A 41 10.05 -0.83 12.17
C ASN A 41 9.34 0.51 12.43
N ARG A 42 8.36 0.51 13.34
CA ARG A 42 7.57 1.69 13.68
C ARG A 42 8.44 2.90 14.02
N GLN A 43 9.44 2.74 14.86
CA GLN A 43 10.30 3.84 15.31
C GLN A 43 11.05 4.50 14.14
N GLU A 44 11.60 3.68 13.25
CA GLU A 44 12.25 4.16 12.02
C GLU A 44 11.29 4.98 11.15
N LEU A 45 10.06 4.46 10.97
CA LEU A 45 9.02 5.15 10.22
C LEU A 45 8.66 6.50 10.88
N GLU A 46 8.37 6.51 12.19
CA GLU A 46 7.97 7.71 12.92
C GLU A 46 9.07 8.78 12.89
N ASP A 47 10.34 8.39 13.08
CA ASP A 47 11.48 9.32 13.06
C ASP A 47 11.68 9.93 11.67
N ALA A 48 11.54 9.13 10.62
CA ALA A 48 11.66 9.62 9.25
C ALA A 48 10.50 10.54 8.86
N LEU A 49 9.27 10.21 9.26
CA LEU A 49 8.10 11.04 8.99
C LEU A 49 8.17 12.38 9.75
N ARG A 50 8.61 12.35 11.02
CA ARG A 50 8.84 13.56 11.81
C ARG A 50 9.88 14.46 11.15
N LYS A 51 11.02 13.90 10.77
CA LYS A 51 12.09 14.63 10.09
C LYS A 51 11.63 15.21 8.74
N ALA A 52 10.85 14.45 7.97
CA ALA A 52 10.27 14.97 6.73
C ALA A 52 9.38 16.19 6.98
N GLY A 53 8.57 16.16 8.05
CA GLY A 53 7.73 17.29 8.45
C GLY A 53 8.56 18.52 8.88
N GLU A 54 9.62 18.33 9.65
CA GLU A 54 10.55 19.40 10.06
C GLU A 54 11.27 20.03 8.85
N ASP A 55 11.68 19.21 7.89
CA ASP A 55 12.37 19.63 6.67
C ASP A 55 11.42 20.09 5.55
N HIS A 56 10.11 20.05 5.77
CA HIS A 56 9.06 20.33 4.77
C HIS A 56 9.22 19.47 3.49
N ARG A 57 9.67 18.24 3.63
CA ARG A 57 9.85 17.30 2.51
C ARG A 57 8.56 16.50 2.27
N PRO A 58 8.15 16.32 1.01
CA PRO A 58 7.02 15.47 0.70
C PRO A 58 7.30 14.02 1.08
N VAL A 59 6.25 13.31 1.52
CA VAL A 59 6.32 11.88 1.80
C VAL A 59 5.48 11.13 0.78
N SER A 60 6.10 10.21 0.07
CA SER A 60 5.43 9.38 -0.94
C SER A 60 5.35 7.93 -0.47
N LEU A 61 4.19 7.31 -0.68
CA LEU A 61 3.98 5.88 -0.42
C LEU A 61 3.99 5.12 -1.74
N ILE A 62 4.86 4.13 -1.85
CA ILE A 62 4.91 3.19 -2.98
C ILE A 62 4.27 1.88 -2.54
N LEU A 63 3.21 1.46 -3.21
CA LEU A 63 2.62 0.13 -3.04
C LEU A 63 3.22 -0.80 -4.09
N THR A 64 3.93 -1.83 -3.65
CA THR A 64 4.48 -2.79 -4.59
C THR A 64 3.49 -3.92 -4.87
N GLU A 65 3.74 -4.61 -5.97
CA GLU A 65 2.94 -5.71 -6.46
C GLU A 65 3.86 -6.76 -7.08
N PRO A 66 3.51 -8.05 -7.11
CA PRO A 66 4.32 -9.09 -7.73
C PRO A 66 4.25 -9.03 -9.26
N LEU A 67 4.57 -7.85 -9.83
CA LEU A 67 4.58 -7.56 -11.26
C LEU A 67 5.83 -8.15 -11.92
N CYS A 68 5.79 -8.30 -13.24
CA CYS A 68 6.84 -8.88 -14.06
C CYS A 68 7.30 -10.28 -13.59
N ARG A 69 7.42 -11.22 -14.48
CA ARG A 69 7.99 -12.54 -14.17
C ARG A 69 9.49 -12.45 -13.90
N ASP A 70 10.16 -11.57 -14.62
CA ASP A 70 11.58 -11.29 -14.42
C ASP A 70 11.79 -10.36 -13.22
N LEU A 71 12.51 -10.82 -12.21
CA LEU A 71 12.79 -10.05 -10.99
C LEU A 71 13.70 -8.84 -11.23
N GLN A 72 14.58 -8.89 -12.24
CA GLN A 72 15.42 -7.75 -12.59
C GLN A 72 14.58 -6.63 -13.22
N MET A 73 13.62 -7.02 -14.09
CA MET A 73 12.66 -6.08 -14.65
C MET A 73 11.74 -5.50 -13.56
N ARG A 74 11.28 -6.31 -12.61
CA ARG A 74 10.50 -5.83 -11.45
C ARG A 74 11.29 -4.81 -10.64
N ARG A 75 12.56 -5.10 -10.34
CA ARG A 75 13.45 -4.16 -9.66
C ARG A 75 13.57 -2.85 -10.44
N LYS A 76 13.79 -2.93 -11.75
CA LYS A 76 13.88 -1.76 -12.62
C LYS A 76 12.60 -0.94 -12.62
N LEU A 77 11.44 -1.61 -12.70
CA LEU A 77 10.11 -0.99 -12.65
C LEU A 77 9.96 -0.14 -11.38
N PHE A 78 10.23 -0.69 -10.20
CA PHE A 78 10.09 0.07 -8.96
C PHE A 78 11.16 1.16 -8.80
N SER A 79 12.38 0.96 -9.31
CA SER A 79 13.40 2.01 -9.36
C SER A 79 12.96 3.20 -10.20
N ASP A 80 12.39 2.93 -11.37
CA ASP A 80 11.89 3.98 -12.27
C ASP A 80 10.64 4.66 -11.69
N MET A 81 9.73 3.89 -11.07
CA MET A 81 8.55 4.43 -10.39
C MET A 81 8.95 5.42 -9.28
N ILE A 82 9.89 5.04 -8.41
CA ILE A 82 10.38 5.91 -7.34
C ILE A 82 11.01 7.17 -7.94
N ARG A 83 11.90 7.03 -8.90
CA ARG A 83 12.58 8.16 -9.54
C ARG A 83 11.61 9.13 -10.21
N GLU A 84 10.61 8.63 -10.92
CA GLU A 84 9.69 9.44 -11.72
C GLU A 84 8.59 10.10 -10.88
N TYR A 85 8.14 9.45 -9.83
CA TYR A 85 6.94 9.88 -9.09
C TYR A 85 7.17 10.23 -7.61
N ALA A 86 8.34 9.93 -7.06
CA ALA A 86 8.58 10.09 -5.62
C ALA A 86 10.00 10.60 -5.27
N GLY A 87 10.85 10.90 -6.25
CA GLY A 87 12.27 11.20 -6.04
C GLY A 87 12.57 12.54 -5.35
N ASP A 88 11.57 13.35 -5.09
CA ASP A 88 11.69 14.69 -4.49
C ASP A 88 11.57 14.71 -2.95
N GLY A 89 11.32 13.56 -2.32
CA GLY A 89 11.00 13.51 -0.90
C GLY A 89 11.49 12.29 -0.14
N VAL A 90 10.75 11.96 0.90
CA VAL A 90 10.90 10.72 1.66
C VAL A 90 10.01 9.66 1.02
N VAL A 91 10.59 8.49 0.76
CA VAL A 91 9.87 7.37 0.16
C VAL A 91 9.64 6.29 1.21
N VAL A 92 8.39 5.91 1.36
CA VAL A 92 7.95 4.77 2.15
C VAL A 92 7.47 3.69 1.18
N ILE A 93 8.05 2.51 1.26
CA ILE A 93 7.69 1.36 0.41
C ILE A 93 6.91 0.36 1.25
N LYS A 94 5.71 0.02 0.79
CA LYS A 94 4.93 -1.08 1.36
C LYS A 94 4.93 -2.26 0.41
N PRO A 95 5.73 -3.30 0.71
CA PRO A 95 5.76 -4.51 -0.10
C PRO A 95 4.42 -5.24 -0.10
N HIS A 96 4.09 -5.86 -1.23
CA HIS A 96 2.98 -6.79 -1.30
C HIS A 96 3.35 -8.11 -0.59
N PRO A 97 2.46 -8.73 0.22
CA PRO A 97 2.76 -9.94 0.98
C PRO A 97 3.23 -11.15 0.16
N ARG A 98 2.88 -11.19 -1.13
CA ARG A 98 3.29 -12.24 -2.07
C ARG A 98 4.52 -11.89 -2.90
N ASP A 99 5.12 -10.72 -2.70
CA ASP A 99 6.34 -10.35 -3.42
C ASP A 99 7.55 -11.03 -2.79
N VAL A 100 8.48 -11.45 -3.64
CA VAL A 100 9.68 -12.17 -3.25
C VAL A 100 10.93 -11.29 -3.25
N LEU A 101 10.82 -10.03 -3.70
CA LEU A 101 11.94 -9.10 -3.69
C LEU A 101 12.23 -8.61 -2.27
N ASN A 102 13.52 -8.57 -1.92
CA ASN A 102 13.95 -7.92 -0.68
C ASN A 102 14.16 -6.42 -0.94
N TYR A 103 13.10 -5.67 -0.75
CA TYR A 103 13.10 -4.22 -0.99
C TYR A 103 14.07 -3.45 -0.09
N ARG A 104 14.36 -3.93 1.14
CA ARG A 104 15.33 -3.31 2.05
C ARG A 104 16.77 -3.38 1.51
N GLU A 105 17.11 -4.48 0.85
CA GLU A 105 18.42 -4.60 0.19
C GLU A 105 18.51 -3.81 -1.11
N ILE A 106 17.39 -3.69 -1.83
CA ILE A 106 17.34 -3.02 -3.13
C ILE A 106 17.36 -1.50 -2.96
N PHE A 107 16.66 -0.99 -1.95
CA PHE A 107 16.44 0.43 -1.68
C PHE A 107 16.78 0.78 -0.22
N PRO A 108 18.05 0.64 0.19
CA PRO A 108 18.47 0.86 1.58
C PRO A 108 18.31 2.32 2.04
N GLU A 109 18.18 3.26 1.11
CA GLU A 109 17.96 4.68 1.37
C GLU A 109 16.48 5.02 1.67
N HIS A 110 15.56 4.08 1.47
CA HIS A 110 14.13 4.26 1.64
C HIS A 110 13.59 3.47 2.83
N ILE A 111 12.46 3.90 3.37
CA ILE A 111 11.79 3.20 4.45
C ILE A 111 10.97 2.07 3.85
N VAL A 112 11.31 0.84 4.20
CA VAL A 112 10.57 -0.34 3.75
C VAL A 112 9.77 -0.91 4.91
N LEU A 113 8.45 -0.91 4.78
CA LEU A 113 7.53 -1.47 5.77
C LEU A 113 7.45 -3.00 5.63
N ASP A 114 7.09 -3.67 6.71
CA ASP A 114 6.81 -5.10 6.64
C ASP A 114 5.55 -5.36 5.82
N GLY A 115 5.64 -6.32 4.88
CA GLY A 115 4.63 -6.49 3.84
C GLY A 115 3.30 -7.09 4.28
N ALA A 116 3.23 -7.66 5.47
CA ALA A 116 2.14 -8.57 5.86
C ALA A 116 0.93 -7.93 6.55
N PHE A 117 0.76 -6.62 6.49
CA PHE A 117 -0.35 -5.95 7.18
C PHE A 117 -1.34 -5.26 6.23
N PRO A 118 -2.61 -5.11 6.66
CA PRO A 118 -3.63 -4.37 5.91
C PRO A 118 -3.25 -2.90 5.73
N MET A 119 -3.44 -2.34 4.53
CA MET A 119 -3.09 -0.95 4.21
C MET A 119 -3.78 0.07 5.11
N GLU A 120 -4.94 -0.26 5.64
CA GLU A 120 -5.76 0.58 6.51
C GLU A 120 -5.03 0.98 7.81
N ILE A 121 -4.06 0.18 8.25
CA ILE A 121 -3.23 0.50 9.43
C ILE A 121 -2.41 1.78 9.21
N LEU A 122 -2.04 2.08 7.97
CA LEU A 122 -1.35 3.33 7.65
C LEU A 122 -2.20 4.57 7.98
N ASN A 123 -3.53 4.48 7.86
CA ASN A 123 -4.40 5.58 8.27
C ASN A 123 -4.27 5.90 9.77
N PHE A 124 -4.04 4.89 10.60
CA PHE A 124 -3.84 5.09 12.05
C PHE A 124 -2.50 5.76 12.33
N VAL A 125 -1.44 5.33 11.62
CA VAL A 125 -0.11 5.98 11.73
C VAL A 125 -0.21 7.44 11.33
N CYS A 126 -0.82 7.72 10.18
CA CYS A 126 -1.00 9.08 9.70
C CYS A 126 -1.80 9.94 10.67
N ALA A 127 -2.90 9.41 11.22
CA ALA A 127 -3.72 10.12 12.20
C ALA A 127 -2.95 10.41 13.50
N GLN A 128 -2.15 9.45 13.99
CA GLN A 128 -1.35 9.59 15.19
C GLN A 128 -0.24 10.63 15.00
N MET A 129 0.39 10.66 13.83
CA MET A 129 1.46 11.60 13.51
C MET A 129 0.96 12.93 12.93
N LYS A 130 -0.35 13.09 12.73
CA LYS A 130 -0.99 14.27 12.12
C LYS A 130 -0.35 14.64 10.77
N MET A 131 -0.13 13.63 9.93
CA MET A 131 0.48 13.76 8.63
C MET A 131 -0.36 13.09 7.53
N GLU A 132 -0.08 13.45 6.29
CA GLU A 132 -0.61 12.79 5.10
C GLU A 132 0.53 12.43 4.16
N PHE A 133 0.36 11.34 3.41
CA PHE A 133 1.21 11.12 2.25
C PHE A 133 0.85 12.14 1.16
N GLU A 134 1.83 12.83 0.61
CA GLU A 134 1.56 13.73 -0.51
C GLU A 134 1.02 12.94 -1.70
N ARG A 135 1.58 11.74 -1.93
CA ARG A 135 1.14 10.84 -2.98
C ARG A 135 1.24 9.37 -2.59
N VAL A 136 0.32 8.58 -3.12
CA VAL A 136 0.38 7.12 -3.13
C VAL A 136 0.51 6.68 -4.57
N VAL A 137 1.54 5.88 -4.89
CA VAL A 137 1.82 5.41 -6.26
C VAL A 137 1.69 3.90 -6.32
N THR A 138 0.98 3.42 -7.31
CA THR A 138 0.71 2.00 -7.54
C THR A 138 0.55 1.72 -9.04
N VAL A 139 0.72 0.48 -9.46
CA VAL A 139 0.45 0.09 -10.85
C VAL A 139 -0.99 -0.37 -11.01
N TYR A 140 -1.42 -1.41 -10.32
CA TYR A 140 -2.75 -1.99 -10.46
C TYR A 140 -3.58 -1.99 -9.17
N THR A 141 -2.94 -1.89 -8.01
CA THR A 141 -3.68 -1.85 -6.74
C THR A 141 -4.48 -0.56 -6.62
N VAL A 142 -5.78 -0.67 -6.34
CA VAL A 142 -6.63 0.49 -6.05
C VAL A 142 -6.48 0.85 -4.57
N PRO A 143 -5.83 1.97 -4.23
CA PRO A 143 -5.57 2.36 -2.84
C PRO A 143 -6.79 3.06 -2.21
N SER A 144 -8.00 2.52 -2.39
CA SER A 144 -9.25 3.11 -1.90
C SER A 144 -9.30 3.19 -0.37
N SER A 145 -8.70 2.21 0.30
CA SER A 145 -8.67 2.13 1.77
C SER A 145 -7.62 3.03 2.44
N ILE A 146 -6.75 3.69 1.68
CA ILE A 146 -5.82 4.69 2.20
C ILE A 146 -6.50 6.05 2.09
N HIS A 147 -6.82 6.66 3.24
CA HIS A 147 -7.51 7.95 3.31
C HIS A 147 -6.56 9.12 3.55
N CYS A 148 -5.39 8.86 4.14
CA CYS A 148 -4.36 9.84 4.43
C CYS A 148 -3.42 10.10 3.25
N ALA A 149 -3.96 10.45 2.08
CA ALA A 149 -3.17 10.70 0.87
C ALA A 149 -3.76 11.87 0.06
N GLY A 150 -2.93 12.86 -0.25
CA GLY A 150 -3.32 14.00 -1.07
C GLY A 150 -3.57 13.63 -2.54
N LYS A 151 -2.71 12.77 -3.11
CA LYS A 151 -2.86 12.27 -4.48
C LYS A 151 -2.71 10.76 -4.51
N LYS A 152 -3.51 10.09 -5.35
CA LYS A 152 -3.40 8.66 -5.64
C LYS A 152 -3.09 8.51 -7.13
N LEU A 153 -1.90 8.00 -7.44
CA LEU A 153 -1.43 7.81 -8.80
C LEU A 153 -1.54 6.34 -9.17
N TYR A 154 -2.38 6.05 -10.13
CA TYR A 154 -2.57 4.74 -10.70
C TYR A 154 -1.92 4.72 -12.09
N LEU A 155 -0.85 3.94 -12.25
CA LEU A 155 -0.03 3.98 -13.46
C LEU A 155 -0.55 3.07 -14.57
N GLY A 156 -1.16 1.94 -14.21
CA GLY A 156 -1.84 1.04 -15.14
C GLY A 156 -0.95 0.41 -16.23
N ASP A 157 -1.63 -0.02 -17.31
CA ASP A 157 -1.01 -0.75 -18.40
C ASP A 157 0.07 0.04 -19.15
N GLU A 158 -0.13 1.34 -19.36
CA GLU A 158 0.84 2.17 -20.09
C GLU A 158 2.21 2.21 -19.42
N PHE A 159 2.23 2.20 -18.09
CA PHE A 159 3.48 2.10 -17.34
C PHE A 159 4.06 0.69 -17.40
N MET A 160 3.19 -0.33 -17.31
CA MET A 160 3.58 -1.73 -17.31
C MET A 160 4.16 -2.18 -18.66
N ASP A 161 3.63 -1.69 -19.78
CA ASP A 161 4.09 -1.96 -21.15
C ASP A 161 5.58 -1.60 -21.37
N ARG A 162 6.17 -0.79 -20.48
CA ARG A 162 7.59 -0.43 -20.53
C ARG A 162 8.53 -1.53 -20.02
N TYR A 163 7.98 -2.54 -19.31
CA TYR A 163 8.74 -3.55 -18.59
C TYR A 163 8.38 -4.99 -18.97
N GLU A 164 7.20 -5.21 -19.49
CA GLU A 164 6.73 -6.53 -19.87
C GLU A 164 5.83 -6.45 -21.11
N GLU A 165 5.91 -7.46 -21.98
CA GLU A 165 5.06 -7.53 -23.17
C GLU A 165 3.57 -7.47 -22.80
N PRO A 166 2.75 -6.65 -23.49
CA PRO A 166 1.32 -6.48 -23.19
C PRO A 166 0.54 -7.78 -23.05
N SER A 167 0.86 -8.80 -23.85
CA SER A 167 0.23 -10.11 -23.80
C SER A 167 0.45 -10.88 -22.50
N LEU A 168 1.49 -10.53 -21.73
CA LEU A 168 1.82 -11.23 -20.48
C LEU A 168 1.09 -10.69 -19.26
N HIS A 169 0.66 -9.43 -19.28
CA HIS A 169 -0.01 -8.81 -18.15
C HIS A 169 -1.46 -8.42 -18.42
N ARG A 170 -1.84 -8.16 -19.68
CA ARG A 170 -3.23 -7.81 -20.03
C ARG A 170 -4.14 -9.04 -20.09
N ASP A 171 -3.62 -10.20 -20.47
CA ASP A 171 -4.39 -11.46 -20.51
C ASP A 171 -4.55 -12.11 -19.13
N ALA A 172 -3.79 -11.69 -18.12
CA ALA A 172 -3.83 -12.30 -16.78
C ALA A 172 -5.02 -11.88 -15.92
N GLY A 173 -5.88 -10.99 -16.39
CA GLY A 173 -7.10 -10.62 -15.70
C GLY A 173 -7.81 -9.46 -16.41
N SER A 174 -8.96 -9.73 -16.95
CA SER A 174 -9.95 -8.70 -17.25
C SER A 174 -10.38 -8.01 -15.95
N HIS A 175 -9.56 -7.11 -15.45
CA HIS A 175 -10.02 -6.14 -14.46
C HIS A 175 -10.88 -5.13 -15.20
N SER A 176 -12.20 -5.37 -15.15
CA SER A 176 -13.24 -4.51 -15.62
C SER A 176 -12.87 -3.04 -15.34
N GLU A 177 -12.82 -2.28 -16.43
CA GLU A 177 -12.86 -0.83 -16.41
C GLU A 177 -14.04 -0.34 -15.58
N GLN A 178 -13.82 -0.04 -14.32
CA GLN A 178 -14.69 0.86 -13.60
C GLN A 178 -14.18 2.27 -13.86
N LYS A 179 -14.71 2.86 -14.93
CA LYS A 179 -14.64 4.29 -15.18
C LYS A 179 -15.18 5.00 -13.94
N LEU A 180 -14.30 5.65 -13.23
CA LEU A 180 -14.67 6.67 -12.24
C LEU A 180 -15.30 7.84 -13.01
N LYS A 181 -16.62 7.96 -12.90
CA LYS A 181 -17.35 9.19 -13.17
C LYS A 181 -17.40 10.02 -11.90
#